data_0dfb2fec6c5e0d67bf1a754862600ee3
#
_entry.id   0dfb2fec6c5e0d67bf1a754862600ee3
#
_cell.length_a   1.000
_cell.length_b   1.000
_cell.length_c   1.000
_cell.angle_alpha   90.00
_cell.angle_beta   90.00
_cell.angle_gamma   90.00
#
_symmetry.space_group_name_H-M   'P 1'
#
loop_
_entity.id
_entity.type
_entity.pdbx_description
1 polymer ?
#
loop_
_entity_poly.entity_id
_entity_poly.type
_entity_poly.pdbx_seq_one_letter_code
_entity_poly.pdbx_strand_id
1 'polypeptide(L)'
;APTREGYTFIGWDKEIPETMPAENITVKAKWKDIEKPTGEIIIGTNKWREFLNTLTFGLFFKDTQTVTITAADNSGETVTLEYLLSDKELTKAELDGMTFTAYTAPFGIDPDNEYIIYVRLTDTAGNTDCICSDGIVLDGTSPVITGIEDGKIYCEAQTVTVDEKYVNTITVNGTEVTLDEGGSFTLAPADGEQRIVVTDKAGNTAEMTVTVNDGHTYGEWVSNGDGTHTRRCTVDGCNGLETKDCSGGKATCTEKAVCEVCGKAYGEPDPKNHTNLQHIPAKAATEDSEGNIEYWYCEGCGKYYSDKDGTKEIAKADTVTAKLPKNENRPQTGDSSNLILWIALLFVSVGALGGVIAYKKRKKK
;
A
#
# COMPACT_ATOMS: atom_id res chain seq x y z
N ALA A 1 -34.87 -52.46 -54.57
CA ALA A 1 -33.56 -51.79 -54.58
C ALA A 1 -32.66 -52.52 -53.59
N PRO A 2 -31.39 -52.71 -53.88
CA PRO A 2 -30.41 -53.23 -52.92
C PRO A 2 -30.19 -52.22 -51.81
N THR A 3 -29.62 -52.65 -50.67
CA THR A 3 -29.28 -51.81 -49.50
C THR A 3 -27.74 -51.91 -49.24
N ARG A 4 -27.15 -50.80 -48.90
CA ARG A 4 -25.75 -50.69 -48.42
C ARG A 4 -25.68 -49.68 -47.29
N GLU A 5 -25.15 -50.07 -46.19
CA GLU A 5 -24.98 -49.20 -45.00
C GLU A 5 -24.13 -47.98 -45.37
N GLY A 6 -24.57 -46.79 -44.93
CA GLY A 6 -23.93 -45.52 -45.27
C GLY A 6 -24.20 -44.97 -46.66
N TYR A 7 -24.95 -45.70 -47.51
CA TYR A 7 -25.19 -45.31 -48.91
C TYR A 7 -26.67 -45.34 -49.30
N THR A 8 -27.04 -44.40 -50.16
CA THR A 8 -28.34 -44.44 -50.84
C THR A 8 -28.19 -44.98 -52.23
N PHE A 9 -29.04 -45.95 -52.60
CA PHE A 9 -29.12 -46.46 -53.99
C PHE A 9 -29.63 -45.40 -54.90
N ILE A 10 -28.86 -45.08 -55.99
CA ILE A 10 -29.17 -44.03 -56.97
C ILE A 10 -29.43 -44.59 -58.37
N GLY A 11 -29.50 -45.91 -58.50
CA GLY A 11 -29.80 -46.56 -59.77
C GLY A 11 -28.77 -47.64 -60.13
N TRP A 12 -28.93 -48.15 -61.32
CA TRP A 12 -28.03 -49.13 -61.92
C TRP A 12 -27.03 -48.45 -62.86
N ASP A 13 -25.89 -49.06 -63.08
CA ASP A 13 -24.87 -48.59 -64.01
C ASP A 13 -25.28 -48.67 -65.48
N LYS A 14 -26.24 -49.55 -65.78
CA LYS A 14 -26.84 -49.76 -67.10
C LYS A 14 -28.36 -49.80 -66.98
N GLU A 15 -29.06 -49.41 -68.03
CA GLU A 15 -30.49 -49.57 -68.13
C GLU A 15 -30.86 -51.04 -68.12
N ILE A 16 -31.83 -51.43 -67.26
CA ILE A 16 -32.36 -52.77 -67.21
C ILE A 16 -33.38 -52.93 -68.34
N PRO A 17 -33.22 -53.83 -69.30
CA PRO A 17 -34.18 -54.00 -70.37
C PRO A 17 -35.56 -54.49 -69.82
N GLU A 18 -36.63 -53.91 -70.37
CA GLU A 18 -38.00 -54.35 -70.04
C GLU A 18 -38.30 -55.76 -70.30
N THR A 19 -37.59 -56.44 -71.24
CA THR A 19 -37.70 -57.87 -71.58
C THR A 19 -36.39 -58.59 -71.35
N MET A 20 -36.45 -59.84 -70.90
CA MET A 20 -35.26 -60.65 -70.62
C MET A 20 -34.47 -60.88 -71.96
N PRO A 21 -33.22 -60.41 -72.03
CA PRO A 21 -32.37 -60.68 -73.18
C PRO A 21 -31.91 -62.17 -73.23
N ALA A 22 -31.55 -62.64 -74.39
CA ALA A 22 -31.00 -64.00 -74.59
C ALA A 22 -29.63 -64.25 -73.96
N GLU A 23 -28.92 -63.12 -73.58
CA GLU A 23 -27.61 -63.17 -72.94
C GLU A 23 -27.65 -62.72 -71.49
N ASN A 24 -26.74 -63.21 -70.68
CA ASN A 24 -26.58 -62.78 -69.31
C ASN A 24 -26.08 -61.33 -69.31
N ILE A 25 -26.81 -60.45 -68.63
CA ILE A 25 -26.35 -59.07 -68.38
C ILE A 25 -25.91 -58.95 -66.92
N THR A 26 -24.81 -58.26 -66.68
CA THR A 26 -24.35 -57.84 -65.34
C THR A 26 -24.61 -56.35 -65.18
N VAL A 27 -25.38 -55.97 -64.16
CA VAL A 27 -25.65 -54.61 -63.76
C VAL A 27 -25.06 -54.39 -62.37
N LYS A 28 -24.47 -53.25 -62.14
CA LYS A 28 -23.92 -52.87 -60.87
C LYS A 28 -24.78 -51.72 -60.26
N ALA A 29 -25.03 -51.82 -59.00
CA ALA A 29 -25.70 -50.75 -58.26
C ALA A 29 -24.80 -49.49 -58.15
N LYS A 30 -25.37 -48.35 -58.46
CA LYS A 30 -24.74 -47.05 -58.17
C LYS A 30 -25.19 -46.55 -56.81
N TRP A 31 -24.24 -46.06 -56.05
CA TRP A 31 -24.47 -45.63 -54.66
C TRP A 31 -24.03 -44.20 -54.53
N LYS A 32 -24.80 -43.40 -53.78
CA LYS A 32 -24.40 -42.12 -53.23
C LYS A 32 -24.09 -42.28 -51.76
N ASP A 33 -22.93 -41.85 -51.38
CA ASP A 33 -22.56 -41.79 -49.97
C ASP A 33 -23.40 -40.73 -49.21
N ILE A 34 -23.90 -41.10 -48.05
CA ILE A 34 -24.72 -40.22 -47.17
C ILE A 34 -24.23 -40.21 -45.76
N GLU A 35 -23.16 -40.98 -45.47
CA GLU A 35 -22.51 -40.98 -44.18
C GLU A 35 -21.55 -39.78 -44.08
N LYS A 36 -21.51 -39.19 -42.91
CA LYS A 36 -20.59 -38.10 -42.67
C LYS A 36 -19.20 -38.60 -42.32
N PRO A 37 -18.15 -37.93 -42.75
CA PRO A 37 -16.80 -38.26 -42.33
C PRO A 37 -16.65 -38.08 -40.82
N THR A 38 -15.75 -38.86 -40.22
CA THR A 38 -15.37 -38.77 -38.81
C THR A 38 -13.95 -38.20 -38.69
N GLY A 39 -13.65 -37.54 -37.56
CA GLY A 39 -12.32 -36.98 -37.35
C GLY A 39 -11.95 -36.88 -35.87
N GLU A 40 -10.70 -36.49 -35.64
CA GLU A 40 -10.15 -36.31 -34.32
C GLU A 40 -9.20 -35.12 -34.31
N ILE A 41 -9.37 -34.22 -33.32
CA ILE A 41 -8.42 -33.15 -32.98
C ILE A 41 -7.53 -33.71 -31.88
N ILE A 42 -6.22 -33.58 -32.00
CA ILE A 42 -5.24 -34.12 -31.05
C ILE A 42 -4.31 -32.98 -30.62
N ILE A 43 -4.19 -32.78 -29.31
CA ILE A 43 -3.23 -31.85 -28.67
C ILE A 43 -2.59 -32.61 -27.49
N GLY A 44 -1.31 -32.93 -27.62
CA GLY A 44 -0.64 -33.79 -26.65
C GLY A 44 -1.35 -35.15 -26.52
N THR A 45 -1.90 -35.44 -25.33
CA THR A 45 -2.69 -36.65 -25.06
C THR A 45 -4.20 -36.42 -25.17
N ASN A 46 -4.66 -35.17 -25.32
CA ASN A 46 -6.07 -34.81 -25.39
C ASN A 46 -6.61 -35.05 -26.80
N LYS A 47 -7.83 -35.55 -26.90
CA LYS A 47 -8.47 -35.94 -28.16
C LYS A 47 -9.95 -35.55 -28.14
N TRP A 48 -10.44 -34.93 -29.23
CA TRP A 48 -11.85 -34.59 -29.44
C TRP A 48 -12.33 -35.07 -30.79
N ARG A 49 -13.51 -35.72 -30.76
CA ARG A 49 -14.14 -36.34 -31.92
C ARG A 49 -15.54 -35.86 -32.21
N GLU A 50 -16.06 -34.95 -31.37
CA GLU A 50 -17.42 -34.48 -31.46
C GLU A 50 -17.47 -32.98 -31.34
N PHE A 51 -18.61 -32.40 -31.71
CA PHE A 51 -18.87 -31.01 -31.42
C PHE A 51 -19.36 -30.83 -29.96
N LEU A 52 -18.55 -30.26 -29.12
CA LEU A 52 -18.88 -30.02 -27.70
C LEU A 52 -19.93 -28.93 -27.58
N ASN A 53 -20.96 -29.19 -26.77
CA ASN A 53 -22.02 -28.20 -26.47
C ASN A 53 -21.73 -27.36 -25.22
N THR A 54 -20.67 -27.66 -24.49
CA THR A 54 -20.21 -26.94 -23.30
C THR A 54 -18.69 -27.00 -23.28
N LEU A 55 -18.08 -25.84 -23.15
CA LEU A 55 -16.63 -25.68 -23.10
C LEU A 55 -16.21 -25.23 -21.70
N THR A 56 -15.08 -25.72 -21.22
CA THR A 56 -14.67 -25.48 -19.82
C THR A 56 -13.46 -24.58 -19.67
N PHE A 57 -12.66 -24.38 -20.71
CA PHE A 57 -11.35 -23.71 -20.62
C PHE A 57 -10.52 -24.26 -19.44
N GLY A 58 -10.56 -25.58 -19.27
CA GLY A 58 -9.90 -26.30 -18.17
C GLY A 58 -8.51 -26.84 -18.50
N LEU A 59 -8.04 -26.68 -19.74
CA LEU A 59 -6.75 -27.17 -20.21
C LEU A 59 -5.75 -26.02 -20.30
N PHE A 60 -4.72 -26.09 -19.46
CA PHE A 60 -3.68 -25.08 -19.35
C PHE A 60 -2.35 -25.63 -19.83
N PHE A 61 -1.63 -24.85 -20.65
CA PHE A 61 -0.29 -25.18 -21.13
C PHE A 61 0.60 -23.94 -21.07
N LYS A 62 1.85 -24.15 -20.69
CA LYS A 62 2.87 -23.08 -20.64
C LYS A 62 3.47 -22.80 -22.02
N ASP A 63 3.72 -23.85 -22.78
CA ASP A 63 4.47 -23.79 -24.04
C ASP A 63 3.56 -24.02 -25.23
N THR A 64 4.03 -23.59 -26.43
CA THR A 64 3.41 -23.86 -27.73
C THR A 64 2.96 -25.34 -27.82
N GLN A 65 1.71 -25.52 -28.21
CA GLN A 65 1.16 -26.85 -28.43
C GLN A 65 1.01 -27.11 -29.94
N THR A 66 1.21 -28.38 -30.33
CA THR A 66 0.99 -28.82 -31.70
C THR A 66 -0.41 -29.42 -31.85
N VAL A 67 -1.16 -28.88 -32.78
CA VAL A 67 -2.49 -29.37 -33.18
C VAL A 67 -2.32 -30.35 -34.36
N THR A 68 -2.82 -31.56 -34.17
CA THR A 68 -2.90 -32.56 -35.22
C THR A 68 -4.37 -32.92 -35.46
N ILE A 69 -4.78 -32.95 -36.73
CA ILE A 69 -6.14 -33.31 -37.13
C ILE A 69 -6.05 -34.56 -38.02
N THR A 70 -6.87 -35.52 -37.72
CA THR A 70 -7.02 -36.75 -38.54
C THR A 70 -8.47 -36.94 -38.90
N ALA A 71 -8.73 -37.59 -40.02
CA ALA A 71 -10.10 -37.95 -40.41
C ALA A 71 -10.12 -39.27 -41.21
N ALA A 72 -11.29 -39.86 -41.23
CA ALA A 72 -11.62 -41.05 -42.01
C ALA A 72 -13.05 -40.99 -42.51
N ASP A 73 -13.30 -41.63 -43.61
CA ASP A 73 -14.61 -41.81 -44.18
C ASP A 73 -14.88 -43.27 -44.52
N ASN A 74 -16.17 -43.69 -44.55
CA ASN A 74 -16.61 -45.04 -44.86
C ASN A 74 -16.30 -45.47 -46.30
N SER A 75 -16.13 -44.48 -47.20
CA SER A 75 -15.74 -44.75 -48.59
C SER A 75 -14.27 -45.12 -48.73
N GLY A 76 -13.42 -44.80 -47.73
CA GLY A 76 -11.96 -44.93 -47.77
C GLY A 76 -11.27 -43.86 -48.64
N GLU A 77 -12.01 -42.88 -49.14
CA GLU A 77 -11.48 -41.74 -49.90
C GLU A 77 -10.98 -40.65 -48.95
N THR A 78 -10.29 -39.65 -49.54
CA THR A 78 -9.71 -38.54 -48.74
C THR A 78 -10.78 -37.60 -48.26
N VAL A 79 -10.67 -37.18 -47.00
CA VAL A 79 -11.52 -36.17 -46.38
C VAL A 79 -10.78 -34.82 -46.45
N THR A 80 -11.48 -33.78 -46.90
CA THR A 80 -11.02 -32.42 -46.85
C THR A 80 -11.14 -31.87 -45.44
N LEU A 81 -10.04 -31.37 -44.91
CA LEU A 81 -9.91 -30.84 -43.56
C LEU A 81 -9.71 -29.33 -43.58
N GLU A 82 -10.53 -28.61 -42.84
CA GLU A 82 -10.39 -27.17 -42.62
C GLU A 82 -10.54 -26.85 -41.15
N TYR A 83 -9.84 -25.84 -40.63
CA TYR A 83 -9.90 -25.45 -39.24
C TYR A 83 -10.14 -23.96 -39.06
N LEU A 84 -10.70 -23.59 -37.91
CA LEU A 84 -10.87 -22.23 -37.41
C LEU A 84 -10.42 -22.17 -35.96
N LEU A 85 -9.58 -21.19 -35.61
CA LEU A 85 -9.22 -20.85 -34.25
C LEU A 85 -10.11 -19.73 -33.75
N SER A 86 -10.64 -19.85 -32.54
CA SER A 86 -11.48 -18.82 -31.90
C SER A 86 -11.14 -18.73 -30.41
N ASP A 87 -11.20 -17.54 -29.86
CA ASP A 87 -11.15 -17.26 -28.42
C ASP A 87 -12.55 -17.28 -27.77
N LYS A 88 -13.58 -17.53 -28.58
CA LYS A 88 -14.99 -17.54 -28.18
C LYS A 88 -15.68 -18.80 -28.61
N GLU A 89 -16.59 -19.25 -27.77
CA GLU A 89 -17.53 -20.30 -28.11
C GLU A 89 -18.41 -19.86 -29.29
N LEU A 90 -18.48 -20.70 -30.32
CA LEU A 90 -19.28 -20.49 -31.51
C LEU A 90 -20.27 -21.65 -31.67
N THR A 91 -21.50 -21.30 -31.98
CA THR A 91 -22.53 -22.25 -32.35
C THR A 91 -22.32 -22.78 -33.78
N LYS A 92 -22.90 -23.94 -34.11
CA LYS A 92 -22.86 -24.48 -35.48
C LYS A 92 -23.39 -23.50 -36.52
N ALA A 93 -24.40 -22.71 -36.19
CA ALA A 93 -24.99 -21.71 -37.09
C ALA A 93 -24.05 -20.53 -37.35
N GLU A 94 -23.26 -20.12 -36.34
CA GLU A 94 -22.25 -19.08 -36.52
C GLU A 94 -21.07 -19.57 -37.36
N LEU A 95 -20.70 -20.84 -37.22
CA LEU A 95 -19.62 -21.44 -38.00
C LEU A 95 -19.93 -21.50 -39.51
N ASP A 96 -21.21 -21.59 -39.91
CA ASP A 96 -21.60 -21.61 -41.30
C ASP A 96 -21.22 -20.32 -42.06
N GLY A 97 -21.11 -19.20 -41.33
CA GLY A 97 -20.72 -17.90 -41.89
C GLY A 97 -19.21 -17.60 -41.81
N MET A 98 -18.43 -18.46 -41.15
CA MET A 98 -17.00 -18.23 -40.89
C MET A 98 -16.10 -18.77 -42.02
N THR A 99 -14.94 -18.12 -42.18
CA THR A 99 -13.91 -18.57 -43.11
C THR A 99 -12.97 -19.53 -42.40
N PHE A 100 -12.88 -20.74 -42.88
CA PHE A 100 -11.98 -21.77 -42.38
C PHE A 100 -10.67 -21.78 -43.18
N THR A 101 -9.60 -22.16 -42.52
CA THR A 101 -8.26 -22.38 -43.12
C THR A 101 -8.07 -23.86 -43.47
N ALA A 102 -7.57 -24.13 -44.67
CA ALA A 102 -7.27 -25.49 -45.07
C ALA A 102 -6.20 -26.10 -44.17
N TYR A 103 -6.45 -27.31 -43.64
CA TYR A 103 -5.47 -28.08 -42.91
C TYR A 103 -4.67 -28.99 -43.83
N THR A 104 -3.37 -28.77 -43.90
CA THR A 104 -2.47 -29.54 -44.74
C THR A 104 -1.38 -30.27 -43.95
N ALA A 105 -1.10 -29.83 -42.74
CA ALA A 105 -0.09 -30.37 -41.85
C ALA A 105 -0.37 -29.94 -40.40
N PRO A 106 0.18 -30.63 -39.39
CA PRO A 106 0.15 -30.17 -38.01
C PRO A 106 0.69 -28.72 -37.85
N PHE A 107 0.05 -27.94 -37.01
CA PHE A 107 0.41 -26.52 -36.76
C PHE A 107 0.54 -26.25 -35.28
N GLY A 108 1.29 -25.18 -34.93
CA GLY A 108 1.45 -24.69 -33.56
C GLY A 108 0.36 -23.71 -33.18
N ILE A 109 -0.04 -23.74 -31.91
CA ILE A 109 -0.77 -22.64 -31.24
C ILE A 109 0.13 -22.05 -30.17
N ASP A 110 0.22 -20.71 -30.13
CA ASP A 110 1.22 -20.00 -29.34
C ASP A 110 0.71 -19.58 -27.97
N PRO A 111 1.61 -19.40 -26.96
CA PRO A 111 1.27 -18.92 -25.64
C PRO A 111 0.56 -17.54 -25.65
N ASP A 112 0.03 -17.19 -24.46
CA ASP A 112 -0.66 -15.93 -24.13
C ASP A 112 -1.96 -15.71 -24.90
N ASN A 113 -2.63 -16.81 -25.23
CA ASN A 113 -3.92 -16.82 -25.90
C ASN A 113 -4.82 -17.96 -25.42
N GLU A 114 -6.11 -17.79 -25.65
CA GLU A 114 -7.14 -18.81 -25.43
C GLU A 114 -7.60 -19.32 -26.79
N TYR A 115 -7.85 -20.63 -26.91
CA TYR A 115 -8.20 -21.26 -28.16
C TYR A 115 -9.35 -22.24 -27.98
N ILE A 116 -10.25 -22.22 -28.96
CA ILE A 116 -11.15 -23.31 -29.31
C ILE A 116 -10.84 -23.64 -30.77
N ILE A 117 -10.64 -24.90 -31.08
CA ILE A 117 -10.31 -25.36 -32.41
C ILE A 117 -11.54 -26.01 -33.00
N TYR A 118 -12.14 -25.36 -33.99
CA TYR A 118 -13.24 -25.90 -34.78
C TYR A 118 -12.67 -26.51 -36.04
N VAL A 119 -13.13 -27.73 -36.38
CA VAL A 119 -12.69 -28.44 -37.57
C VAL A 119 -13.90 -28.83 -38.38
N ARG A 120 -13.87 -28.50 -39.68
CA ARG A 120 -14.85 -28.92 -40.69
C ARG A 120 -14.26 -30.06 -41.46
N LEU A 121 -15.01 -31.16 -41.56
CA LEU A 121 -14.70 -32.35 -42.28
C LEU A 121 -15.63 -32.46 -43.48
N THR A 122 -15.10 -32.66 -44.68
CA THR A 122 -15.93 -32.81 -45.90
C THR A 122 -15.39 -33.97 -46.70
N ASP A 123 -16.25 -34.98 -46.98
CA ASP A 123 -15.92 -36.09 -47.85
C ASP A 123 -16.05 -35.73 -49.34
N THR A 124 -15.73 -36.69 -50.19
CA THR A 124 -15.80 -36.50 -51.63
C THR A 124 -17.24 -36.50 -52.18
N ALA A 125 -18.22 -36.99 -51.42
CA ALA A 125 -19.65 -36.98 -51.76
C ALA A 125 -20.33 -35.66 -51.35
N GLY A 126 -19.63 -34.79 -50.55
CA GLY A 126 -20.10 -33.52 -50.07
C GLY A 126 -20.83 -33.61 -48.74
N ASN A 127 -20.75 -34.76 -48.02
CA ASN A 127 -21.24 -34.81 -46.66
C ASN A 127 -20.28 -34.08 -45.72
N THR A 128 -20.79 -33.35 -44.75
CA THR A 128 -19.99 -32.53 -43.83
C THR A 128 -20.27 -32.85 -42.39
N ASP A 129 -19.25 -32.79 -41.56
CA ASP A 129 -19.37 -32.75 -40.11
C ASP A 129 -18.47 -31.66 -39.52
N CYS A 130 -18.75 -31.30 -38.30
CA CYS A 130 -17.96 -30.30 -37.57
C CYS A 130 -17.71 -30.82 -36.15
N ILE A 131 -16.44 -30.83 -35.77
CA ILE A 131 -15.98 -31.17 -34.42
C ILE A 131 -15.26 -29.99 -33.77
N CYS A 132 -15.14 -29.95 -32.46
CA CYS A 132 -14.37 -28.91 -31.78
C CYS A 132 -13.58 -29.45 -30.60
N SER A 133 -12.49 -28.76 -30.25
CA SER A 133 -11.80 -29.01 -29.00
C SER A 133 -12.59 -28.40 -27.83
N ASP A 134 -12.22 -28.76 -26.58
CA ASP A 134 -12.53 -27.95 -25.42
C ASP A 134 -11.73 -26.64 -25.45
N GLY A 135 -12.04 -25.68 -24.59
CA GLY A 135 -11.27 -24.46 -24.44
C GLY A 135 -9.87 -24.76 -23.89
N ILE A 136 -8.89 -24.17 -24.53
CA ILE A 136 -7.46 -24.34 -24.25
C ILE A 136 -6.91 -22.98 -23.88
N VAL A 137 -6.20 -22.88 -22.77
CA VAL A 137 -5.47 -21.70 -22.33
C VAL A 137 -3.99 -21.96 -22.46
N LEU A 138 -3.33 -21.23 -23.34
CA LEU A 138 -1.87 -21.19 -23.38
C LEU A 138 -1.41 -19.92 -22.69
N ASP A 139 -0.65 -20.07 -21.61
CA ASP A 139 -0.17 -18.98 -20.77
C ASP A 139 1.32 -19.18 -20.50
N GLY A 140 2.15 -18.40 -21.18
CA GLY A 140 3.61 -18.43 -21.05
C GLY A 140 4.14 -17.35 -20.09
N THR A 141 3.28 -16.49 -19.56
CA THR A 141 3.66 -15.40 -18.67
C THR A 141 3.67 -15.84 -17.21
N SER A 142 4.60 -15.27 -16.44
CA SER A 142 4.62 -15.54 -14.99
C SER A 142 3.75 -14.53 -14.26
N PRO A 143 3.10 -14.94 -13.15
CA PRO A 143 2.37 -14.02 -12.27
C PRO A 143 3.23 -12.83 -11.84
N VAL A 144 2.60 -11.68 -11.59
CA VAL A 144 3.28 -10.47 -11.11
C VAL A 144 2.89 -10.21 -9.66
N ILE A 145 3.90 -10.12 -8.79
CA ILE A 145 3.73 -9.81 -7.36
C ILE A 145 4.07 -8.33 -7.17
N THR A 146 3.17 -7.57 -6.53
CA THR A 146 3.34 -6.15 -6.24
C THR A 146 2.99 -5.83 -4.78
N GLY A 147 3.28 -4.59 -4.34
CA GLY A 147 3.07 -4.15 -2.95
C GLY A 147 4.27 -4.39 -2.04
N ILE A 148 5.23 -5.21 -2.47
CA ILE A 148 6.50 -5.49 -1.79
C ILE A 148 7.65 -5.46 -2.78
N GLU A 149 8.88 -5.34 -2.26
CA GLU A 149 10.13 -5.39 -3.03
C GLU A 149 10.97 -6.57 -2.55
N ASP A 150 11.51 -7.34 -3.47
CA ASP A 150 12.32 -8.53 -3.17
C ASP A 150 13.56 -8.17 -2.33
N GLY A 151 13.84 -8.97 -1.30
CA GLY A 151 14.94 -8.76 -0.36
C GLY A 151 14.74 -7.63 0.67
N LYS A 152 13.59 -6.93 0.67
CA LYS A 152 13.35 -5.79 1.55
C LYS A 152 12.90 -6.21 2.95
N ILE A 153 13.22 -5.35 3.94
CA ILE A 153 12.79 -5.49 5.33
C ILE A 153 11.70 -4.46 5.63
N TYR A 154 10.58 -4.92 6.15
CA TYR A 154 9.45 -4.11 6.61
C TYR A 154 9.31 -4.24 8.13
N CYS A 155 8.76 -3.21 8.78
CA CYS A 155 8.50 -3.20 10.22
C CYS A 155 7.01 -3.19 10.56
N GLU A 156 6.18 -3.47 9.59
CA GLU A 156 4.73 -3.58 9.72
C GLU A 156 4.17 -4.49 8.64
N ALA A 157 2.97 -4.99 8.84
CA ALA A 157 2.29 -5.83 7.86
C ALA A 157 2.19 -5.16 6.49
N GLN A 158 2.38 -5.93 5.42
CA GLN A 158 2.32 -5.45 4.04
C GLN A 158 1.11 -6.03 3.31
N THR A 159 0.54 -5.25 2.40
CA THR A 159 -0.45 -5.76 1.45
C THR A 159 0.27 -6.21 0.20
N VAL A 160 0.15 -7.49 -0.12
CA VAL A 160 0.72 -8.10 -1.32
C VAL A 160 -0.40 -8.27 -2.33
N THR A 161 -0.21 -7.78 -3.55
CA THR A 161 -1.16 -7.93 -4.65
C THR A 161 -0.58 -8.84 -5.73
N VAL A 162 -1.40 -9.73 -6.25
CA VAL A 162 -1.04 -10.66 -7.32
C VAL A 162 -1.84 -10.30 -8.57
N ASP A 163 -1.16 -9.93 -9.64
CA ASP A 163 -1.75 -9.73 -10.96
C ASP A 163 -1.56 -10.99 -11.79
N GLU A 164 -2.61 -11.80 -11.80
CA GLU A 164 -2.68 -13.07 -12.53
C GLU A 164 -4.15 -13.51 -12.70
N LYS A 165 -4.54 -13.81 -13.95
CA LYS A 165 -5.91 -14.24 -14.27
C LYS A 165 -6.20 -15.67 -13.81
N TYR A 166 -5.23 -16.53 -13.90
CA TYR A 166 -5.40 -17.98 -13.68
C TYR A 166 -4.55 -18.50 -12.53
N VAL A 167 -4.59 -17.79 -11.40
CA VAL A 167 -3.89 -18.25 -10.18
C VAL A 167 -4.29 -19.69 -9.84
N ASN A 168 -3.28 -20.52 -9.57
CA ASN A 168 -3.45 -21.88 -9.07
C ASN A 168 -3.20 -21.93 -7.56
N THR A 169 -2.00 -21.53 -7.12
CA THR A 169 -1.62 -21.55 -5.70
C THR A 169 -0.79 -20.33 -5.33
N ILE A 170 -0.98 -19.85 -4.11
CA ILE A 170 -0.12 -18.86 -3.48
C ILE A 170 0.32 -19.43 -2.15
N THR A 171 1.62 -19.40 -1.89
CA THR A 171 2.16 -19.87 -0.60
C THR A 171 3.08 -18.83 0.02
N VAL A 172 3.05 -18.77 1.35
CA VAL A 172 4.02 -18.06 2.19
C VAL A 172 4.73 -19.10 3.04
N ASN A 173 6.03 -19.26 2.85
CA ASN A 173 6.82 -20.30 3.50
C ASN A 173 6.22 -21.72 3.34
N GLY A 174 5.63 -21.99 2.18
CA GLY A 174 4.98 -23.28 1.88
C GLY A 174 3.57 -23.44 2.46
N THR A 175 3.06 -22.48 3.21
CA THR A 175 1.67 -22.46 3.69
C THR A 175 0.80 -21.71 2.69
N GLU A 176 -0.28 -22.34 2.23
CA GLU A 176 -1.20 -21.73 1.28
C GLU A 176 -1.95 -20.55 1.88
N VAL A 177 -2.09 -19.48 1.07
CA VAL A 177 -2.86 -18.28 1.39
C VAL A 177 -3.87 -18.01 0.28
N THR A 178 -4.95 -17.32 0.61
CA THR A 178 -6.02 -16.95 -0.31
C THR A 178 -6.03 -15.46 -0.57
N LEU A 179 -6.37 -15.08 -1.80
CA LEU A 179 -6.61 -13.68 -2.16
C LEU A 179 -7.99 -13.22 -1.70
N ASP A 180 -8.08 -11.95 -1.36
CA ASP A 180 -9.35 -11.24 -1.21
C ASP A 180 -9.99 -10.93 -2.58
N GLU A 181 -11.15 -10.26 -2.56
CA GLU A 181 -11.85 -9.86 -3.80
C GLU A 181 -11.05 -8.86 -4.67
N GLY A 182 -10.06 -8.21 -4.09
CA GLY A 182 -9.15 -7.26 -4.77
C GLY A 182 -7.89 -7.90 -5.34
N GLY A 183 -7.74 -9.22 -5.24
CA GLY A 183 -6.53 -9.92 -5.70
C GLY A 183 -5.33 -9.74 -4.77
N SER A 184 -5.56 -9.49 -3.48
CA SER A 184 -4.53 -9.19 -2.50
C SER A 184 -4.62 -10.07 -1.25
N PHE A 185 -3.53 -10.13 -0.49
CA PHE A 185 -3.51 -10.70 0.86
C PHE A 185 -2.60 -9.89 1.78
N THR A 186 -2.79 -10.03 3.08
CA THR A 186 -1.94 -9.38 4.07
C THR A 186 -0.80 -10.30 4.48
N LEU A 187 0.44 -9.83 4.30
CA LEU A 187 1.63 -10.46 4.80
C LEU A 187 1.91 -9.93 6.22
N ALA A 188 1.60 -10.74 7.22
CA ALA A 188 1.78 -10.39 8.62
C ALA A 188 3.25 -10.52 9.06
N PRO A 189 3.66 -9.82 10.12
CA PRO A 189 4.96 -10.02 10.75
C PRO A 189 5.20 -11.48 11.14
N ALA A 190 6.44 -11.94 10.91
CA ALA A 190 6.88 -13.28 11.32
C ALA A 190 8.41 -13.29 11.51
N ASP A 191 8.89 -14.28 12.25
CA ASP A 191 10.32 -14.46 12.47
C ASP A 191 11.05 -14.88 11.19
N GLY A 192 12.07 -14.13 10.81
CA GLY A 192 12.94 -14.42 9.68
C GLY A 192 12.35 -14.05 8.32
N GLU A 193 12.96 -14.60 7.29
CA GLU A 193 12.56 -14.37 5.90
C GLU A 193 11.24 -15.09 5.57
N GLN A 194 10.39 -14.40 4.83
CA GLN A 194 9.14 -14.94 4.29
C GLN A 194 9.26 -15.07 2.77
N ARG A 195 9.20 -16.28 2.28
CA ARG A 195 9.24 -16.62 0.87
C ARG A 195 7.82 -16.76 0.33
N ILE A 196 7.45 -15.87 -0.57
CA ILE A 196 6.17 -15.86 -1.28
C ILE A 196 6.39 -16.56 -2.63
N VAL A 197 5.56 -17.54 -2.95
CA VAL A 197 5.56 -18.21 -4.25
C VAL A 197 4.14 -18.20 -4.79
N VAL A 198 4.00 -17.68 -6.00
CA VAL A 198 2.74 -17.68 -6.76
C VAL A 198 2.92 -18.61 -7.95
N THR A 199 1.97 -19.51 -8.16
CA THR A 199 1.93 -20.41 -9.31
C THR A 199 0.59 -20.25 -10.01
N ASP A 200 0.58 -20.11 -11.33
CA ASP A 200 -0.61 -20.12 -12.16
C ASP A 200 -1.03 -21.54 -12.55
N LYS A 201 -2.16 -21.66 -13.26
CA LYS A 201 -2.67 -22.96 -13.73
C LYS A 201 -1.85 -23.57 -14.88
N ALA A 202 -1.08 -22.77 -15.60
CA ALA A 202 -0.17 -23.24 -16.64
C ALA A 202 1.17 -23.74 -16.07
N GLY A 203 1.45 -23.43 -14.79
CA GLY A 203 2.68 -23.83 -14.09
C GLY A 203 3.79 -22.77 -14.17
N ASN A 204 3.50 -21.52 -14.58
CA ASN A 204 4.46 -20.44 -14.43
C ASN A 204 4.50 -20.02 -12.97
N THR A 205 5.65 -19.51 -12.51
CA THR A 205 5.86 -19.14 -11.12
C THR A 205 6.50 -17.77 -10.99
N ALA A 206 6.11 -17.03 -9.97
CA ALA A 206 6.80 -15.87 -9.46
C ALA A 206 7.16 -16.08 -8.00
N GLU A 207 8.30 -15.53 -7.58
CA GLU A 207 8.81 -15.66 -6.23
C GLU A 207 9.38 -14.34 -5.73
N MET A 208 9.12 -14.03 -4.46
CA MET A 208 9.74 -12.94 -3.71
C MET A 208 10.07 -13.39 -2.30
N THR A 209 11.15 -12.84 -1.74
CA THR A 209 11.56 -13.06 -0.35
C THR A 209 11.66 -11.73 0.36
N VAL A 210 10.98 -11.58 1.48
CA VAL A 210 11.00 -10.37 2.30
C VAL A 210 11.07 -10.72 3.78
N THR A 211 11.45 -9.75 4.62
CA THR A 211 11.33 -9.85 6.07
C THR A 211 10.30 -8.84 6.57
N VAL A 212 9.34 -9.27 7.38
CA VAL A 212 8.34 -8.40 7.99
C VAL A 212 8.41 -8.55 9.51
N ASN A 213 8.99 -7.56 10.18
CA ASN A 213 9.15 -7.54 11.62
C ASN A 213 7.89 -7.03 12.34
N ASP A 214 7.71 -7.43 13.59
CA ASP A 214 6.63 -6.93 14.46
C ASP A 214 7.02 -5.59 15.08
N GLY A 215 6.79 -4.51 14.32
CA GLY A 215 7.02 -3.14 14.74
C GLY A 215 8.46 -2.64 14.52
N HIS A 216 8.69 -1.41 14.99
CA HIS A 216 9.94 -0.70 14.83
C HIS A 216 10.83 -0.81 16.07
N THR A 217 12.09 -1.13 15.87
CA THR A 217 13.14 -0.95 16.90
C THR A 217 13.76 0.42 16.72
N TYR A 218 13.37 1.39 17.55
CA TYR A 218 13.85 2.76 17.42
C TYR A 218 15.17 2.98 18.16
N GLY A 219 16.04 3.77 17.54
CA GLY A 219 17.25 4.31 18.15
C GLY A 219 16.99 5.50 19.08
N GLU A 220 18.06 6.24 19.36
CA GLU A 220 18.03 7.42 20.22
C GLU A 220 17.26 8.58 19.58
N TRP A 221 16.68 9.43 20.46
CA TRP A 221 16.01 10.66 20.03
C TRP A 221 17.01 11.73 19.63
N VAL A 222 16.85 12.29 18.44
CA VAL A 222 17.69 13.37 17.89
C VAL A 222 16.84 14.63 17.70
N SER A 223 17.30 15.76 18.24
CA SER A 223 16.60 17.04 18.08
C SER A 223 16.63 17.51 16.62
N ASN A 224 15.50 17.99 16.15
CA ASN A 224 15.36 18.61 14.82
C ASN A 224 15.72 20.10 14.82
N GLY A 225 15.84 20.72 16.01
CA GLY A 225 16.17 22.16 16.15
C GLY A 225 14.98 23.10 16.07
N ASP A 226 13.81 22.58 15.75
CA ASP A 226 12.53 23.32 15.59
C ASP A 226 11.56 23.18 16.78
N GLY A 227 12.01 22.59 17.87
CA GLY A 227 11.17 22.27 19.03
C GLY A 227 10.63 20.84 18.99
N THR A 228 11.03 20.06 18.01
CA THR A 228 10.71 18.62 17.91
C THR A 228 11.95 17.75 18.00
N HIS A 229 11.76 16.47 18.22
CA HIS A 229 12.79 15.45 18.13
C HIS A 229 12.28 14.24 17.37
N THR A 230 13.17 13.56 16.66
CA THR A 230 12.87 12.40 15.83
C THR A 230 13.80 11.24 16.21
N ARG A 231 13.25 10.01 16.18
CA ARG A 231 14.04 8.79 16.21
C ARG A 231 13.74 7.93 14.99
N ARG A 232 14.74 7.20 14.55
CA ARG A 232 14.67 6.32 13.39
C ARG A 232 14.68 4.87 13.80
N CYS A 233 13.99 4.05 13.03
CA CYS A 233 14.14 2.61 13.16
C CYS A 233 15.60 2.21 12.88
N THR A 234 16.13 1.30 13.71
CA THR A 234 17.50 0.77 13.59
C THR A 234 17.56 -0.52 12.79
N VAL A 235 16.41 -1.05 12.37
CA VAL A 235 16.34 -2.23 11.50
C VAL A 235 16.77 -1.82 10.10
N ASP A 236 17.76 -2.54 9.56
CA ASP A 236 18.30 -2.28 8.23
C ASP A 236 17.21 -2.40 7.16
N GLY A 237 17.19 -1.45 6.22
CA GLY A 237 16.14 -1.37 5.19
C GLY A 237 14.79 -0.79 5.64
N CYS A 238 14.56 -0.61 6.94
CA CYS A 238 13.35 0.01 7.47
C CYS A 238 13.49 1.54 7.57
N ASN A 239 12.55 2.29 6.99
CA ASN A 239 12.54 3.75 7.00
C ASN A 239 11.59 4.35 8.06
N GLY A 240 11.20 3.57 9.07
CA GLY A 240 10.29 4.02 10.13
C GLY A 240 10.84 5.21 10.90
N LEU A 241 10.03 6.25 11.05
CA LEU A 241 10.33 7.48 11.78
C LEU A 241 9.26 7.75 12.82
N GLU A 242 9.68 8.16 14.01
CA GLU A 242 8.77 8.70 15.01
C GLU A 242 9.22 10.12 15.38
N THR A 243 8.34 11.09 15.27
CA THR A 243 8.58 12.50 15.62
C THR A 243 7.62 12.93 16.72
N LYS A 244 8.16 13.62 17.74
CA LYS A 244 7.38 14.17 18.86
C LYS A 244 7.85 15.58 19.18
N ASP A 245 6.98 16.35 19.81
CA ASP A 245 7.33 17.65 20.34
C ASP A 245 8.27 17.51 21.55
N CYS A 246 9.22 18.45 21.66
CA CYS A 246 10.06 18.56 22.83
C CYS A 246 9.22 18.94 24.06
N SER A 247 9.48 18.29 25.18
CA SER A 247 8.76 18.50 26.44
C SER A 247 9.67 18.38 27.66
N GLY A 248 9.16 18.82 28.81
CA GLY A 248 9.89 18.80 30.05
C GLY A 248 10.85 20.00 30.20
N GLY A 249 11.58 20.04 31.32
CA GLY A 249 12.42 21.17 31.67
C GLY A 249 11.63 22.46 31.95
N LYS A 250 12.36 23.50 32.31
CA LYS A 250 11.81 24.84 32.52
C LYS A 250 12.73 25.88 31.91
N ALA A 251 12.18 26.74 31.06
CA ALA A 251 12.89 27.90 30.60
C ALA A 251 13.14 28.87 31.76
N THR A 252 14.29 29.54 31.76
CA THR A 252 14.58 30.65 32.65
C THR A 252 14.46 31.98 31.91
N CYS A 253 14.66 33.10 32.60
CA CYS A 253 14.61 34.40 31.94
C CYS A 253 15.71 34.63 30.89
N THR A 254 16.71 33.75 30.83
CA THR A 254 17.84 33.82 29.87
C THR A 254 18.04 32.57 29.09
N GLU A 255 17.56 31.42 29.55
CA GLU A 255 17.79 30.11 28.93
C GLU A 255 16.49 29.47 28.54
N LYS A 256 16.50 28.83 27.38
CA LYS A 256 15.40 28.01 26.89
C LYS A 256 15.22 26.75 27.77
N ALA A 257 14.03 26.16 27.76
CA ALA A 257 13.82 24.86 28.36
C ALA A 257 14.67 23.79 27.69
N VAL A 258 15.13 22.82 28.47
CA VAL A 258 15.88 21.67 27.94
C VAL A 258 14.93 20.48 27.89
N CYS A 259 14.79 19.89 26.71
CA CYS A 259 13.94 18.72 26.52
C CYS A 259 14.49 17.55 27.33
N GLU A 260 13.64 16.91 28.16
CA GLU A 260 14.02 15.78 29.00
C GLU A 260 14.32 14.51 28.19
N VAL A 261 13.85 14.44 26.95
CA VAL A 261 14.02 13.28 26.09
C VAL A 261 15.29 13.36 25.24
N CYS A 262 15.48 14.45 24.47
CA CYS A 262 16.62 14.60 23.58
C CYS A 262 17.76 15.46 24.15
N GLY A 263 17.59 16.05 25.32
CA GLY A 263 18.62 16.85 26.01
C GLY A 263 18.95 18.19 25.36
N LYS A 264 18.17 18.64 24.36
CA LYS A 264 18.41 19.91 23.64
C LYS A 264 17.47 21.01 24.06
N ALA A 265 17.96 22.24 24.00
CA ALA A 265 17.16 23.43 24.29
C ALA A 265 16.07 23.63 23.24
N TYR A 266 14.86 24.03 23.70
CA TYR A 266 13.72 24.28 22.83
C TYR A 266 12.84 25.43 23.38
N GLY A 267 11.92 25.93 22.53
CA GLY A 267 11.04 27.04 22.89
C GLY A 267 11.78 28.37 23.03
N GLU A 268 11.21 29.31 23.78
CA GLU A 268 11.82 30.58 24.11
C GLU A 268 12.09 30.69 25.62
N PRO A 269 13.05 31.54 26.06
CA PRO A 269 13.23 31.86 27.47
C PRO A 269 11.94 32.37 28.09
N ASP A 270 11.69 32.06 29.35
CA ASP A 270 10.54 32.58 30.12
C ASP A 270 10.94 33.83 30.88
N PRO A 271 10.57 35.03 30.42
CA PRO A 271 10.99 36.30 31.03
C PRO A 271 10.46 36.47 32.46
N LYS A 272 9.59 35.58 32.93
CA LYS A 272 9.02 35.64 34.29
C LYS A 272 9.63 34.62 35.23
N ASN A 273 10.38 33.63 34.72
CA ASN A 273 11.02 32.62 35.53
C ASN A 273 12.45 33.03 35.88
N HIS A 274 12.62 33.86 36.89
CA HIS A 274 13.91 34.32 37.37
C HIS A 274 14.52 33.31 38.36
N THR A 275 15.71 32.86 38.05
CA THR A 275 16.54 32.10 38.98
C THR A 275 17.48 33.06 39.70
N ASN A 276 17.68 32.88 41.02
CA ASN A 276 18.58 33.70 41.84
C ASN A 276 18.21 35.20 41.91
N LEU A 277 16.96 35.53 42.21
CA LEU A 277 16.59 36.87 42.58
C LEU A 277 17.26 37.22 43.93
N GLN A 278 18.20 38.17 43.86
CA GLN A 278 18.86 38.69 45.07
C GLN A 278 18.00 39.80 45.67
N HIS A 279 17.65 39.65 46.95
CA HIS A 279 16.93 40.67 47.70
C HIS A 279 17.91 41.72 48.24
N ILE A 280 17.70 42.98 47.87
CA ILE A 280 18.42 44.13 48.37
C ILE A 280 17.48 44.95 49.27
N PRO A 281 17.70 44.94 50.58
CA PRO A 281 16.84 45.68 51.54
C PRO A 281 16.95 47.17 51.35
N ALA A 282 15.90 47.89 51.68
CA ALA A 282 15.92 49.35 51.64
C ALA A 282 16.99 49.90 52.59
N LYS A 283 17.70 50.91 52.10
CA LYS A 283 18.69 51.67 52.84
C LYS A 283 18.34 53.14 52.79
N ALA A 284 18.19 53.75 53.94
CA ALA A 284 17.88 55.18 54.03
C ALA A 284 19.03 56.04 53.45
N ALA A 285 18.67 57.06 52.69
CA ALA A 285 19.62 58.05 52.23
C ALA A 285 20.11 58.91 53.41
N THR A 286 21.32 59.37 53.37
CA THR A 286 21.91 60.31 54.30
C THR A 286 22.31 61.63 53.56
N GLU A 287 22.82 62.63 54.25
CA GLU A 287 23.30 63.86 53.65
C GLU A 287 24.58 63.56 52.80
N ASP A 288 25.37 62.48 53.12
CA ASP A 288 26.62 62.19 52.49
C ASP A 288 26.50 61.01 51.51
N SER A 289 25.49 60.16 51.61
CA SER A 289 25.32 58.94 50.75
C SER A 289 23.89 58.80 50.26
N GLU A 290 23.76 58.33 49.04
CA GLU A 290 22.47 57.86 48.48
C GLU A 290 21.97 56.66 49.24
N GLY A 291 20.66 56.50 49.31
CA GLY A 291 19.99 55.32 49.76
C GLY A 291 19.46 54.49 48.58
N ASN A 292 18.73 53.46 48.91
CA ASN A 292 17.98 52.67 47.94
C ASN A 292 16.61 52.23 48.53
N ILE A 293 15.66 52.07 47.64
CA ILE A 293 14.41 51.40 47.98
C ILE A 293 14.68 49.88 48.15
N GLU A 294 13.75 49.12 48.72
CA GLU A 294 13.77 47.69 48.67
C GLU A 294 13.55 47.20 47.23
N TYR A 295 14.42 46.33 46.73
CA TYR A 295 14.31 45.79 45.36
C TYR A 295 14.93 44.40 45.27
N TRP A 296 14.62 43.70 44.16
CA TRP A 296 15.20 42.41 43.81
C TRP A 296 15.97 42.57 42.50
N TYR A 297 17.15 41.98 42.44
CA TYR A 297 18.03 41.98 41.27
C TYR A 297 18.19 40.54 40.74
N CYS A 298 17.93 40.34 39.46
CA CYS A 298 18.19 39.09 38.82
C CYS A 298 19.58 39.08 38.16
N GLU A 299 20.51 38.27 38.66
CA GLU A 299 21.84 38.17 38.07
C GLU A 299 21.81 37.63 36.64
N GLY A 300 20.87 36.72 36.32
CA GLY A 300 20.76 36.12 35.01
C GLY A 300 20.42 37.13 33.90
N CYS A 301 19.34 37.87 34.04
CA CYS A 301 18.91 38.84 33.03
C CYS A 301 19.37 40.29 33.29
N GLY A 302 20.01 40.56 34.44
CA GLY A 302 20.54 41.88 34.80
C GLY A 302 19.45 42.94 35.12
N LYS A 303 18.24 42.51 35.38
CA LYS A 303 17.09 43.42 35.62
C LYS A 303 16.74 43.58 37.10
N TYR A 304 16.05 44.70 37.42
CA TYR A 304 15.65 45.08 38.75
C TYR A 304 14.13 45.01 38.89
N TYR A 305 13.64 44.60 40.07
CA TYR A 305 12.22 44.38 40.33
C TYR A 305 11.82 44.96 41.66
N SER A 306 10.61 45.51 41.74
CA SER A 306 10.05 46.06 42.97
C SER A 306 9.28 45.02 43.80
N ASP A 307 9.20 43.76 43.36
CA ASP A 307 8.55 42.70 44.09
C ASP A 307 9.44 41.42 44.11
N LYS A 308 9.18 40.60 45.13
CA LYS A 308 9.92 39.34 45.36
C LYS A 308 9.76 38.27 44.27
N ASP A 309 8.72 38.37 43.46
CA ASP A 309 8.38 37.40 42.43
C ASP A 309 8.95 37.81 41.06
N GLY A 310 9.64 38.96 40.96
CA GLY A 310 10.27 39.43 39.73
C GLY A 310 9.26 39.80 38.63
N THR A 311 8.06 40.21 38.99
CA THR A 311 6.99 40.52 38.03
C THR A 311 6.88 41.98 37.66
N LYS A 312 7.42 42.91 38.50
CA LYS A 312 7.37 44.37 38.32
C LYS A 312 8.78 44.88 38.08
N GLU A 313 9.17 44.90 36.82
CA GLU A 313 10.47 45.47 36.41
C GLU A 313 10.53 46.97 36.70
N ILE A 314 11.64 47.45 37.24
CA ILE A 314 11.94 48.84 37.49
C ILE A 314 13.29 49.21 36.87
N ALA A 315 13.49 50.46 36.51
CA ALA A 315 14.79 50.92 36.06
C ALA A 315 15.80 50.94 37.23
N LYS A 316 17.08 50.70 36.93
CA LYS A 316 18.15 50.78 37.91
C LYS A 316 18.14 52.15 38.64
N ALA A 317 17.85 53.23 37.91
CA ALA A 317 17.78 54.57 38.47
C ALA A 317 16.69 54.73 39.54
N ASP A 318 15.58 53.98 39.40
CA ASP A 318 14.44 54.03 40.34
C ASP A 318 14.75 53.31 41.65
N THR A 319 15.83 52.48 41.69
CA THR A 319 16.26 51.84 42.94
C THR A 319 16.97 52.80 43.89
N VAL A 320 17.47 53.94 43.37
CA VAL A 320 18.30 54.86 44.14
C VAL A 320 17.45 55.93 44.79
N THR A 321 17.68 56.17 46.06
CA THR A 321 17.08 57.31 46.79
C THR A 321 18.13 58.46 46.91
N ALA A 322 17.82 59.61 46.39
CA ALA A 322 18.74 60.74 46.37
C ALA A 322 19.19 61.14 47.78
N LYS A 323 20.42 61.62 47.88
CA LYS A 323 20.94 62.19 49.16
C LYS A 323 19.99 63.26 49.77
N LEU A 324 19.96 63.22 51.07
CA LEU A 324 19.21 64.28 51.80
C LEU A 324 19.92 65.62 51.58
N PRO A 325 19.16 66.72 51.46
CA PRO A 325 19.75 68.04 51.32
C PRO A 325 20.52 68.39 52.59
N LYS A 326 21.79 68.89 52.41
CA LYS A 326 22.56 69.42 53.54
C LYS A 326 21.82 70.59 54.11
N ASN A 327 21.51 70.51 55.38
CA ASN A 327 20.84 71.59 56.09
C ASN A 327 21.90 72.60 56.58
N GLU A 328 22.22 73.59 55.77
CA GLU A 328 23.19 74.63 56.11
C GLU A 328 22.70 75.57 57.20
N ASN A 329 21.44 75.42 57.73
CA ASN A 329 20.88 76.22 58.78
C ASN A 329 20.33 75.36 59.91
N ARG A 330 21.21 74.74 60.71
CA ARG A 330 20.82 74.20 62.01
C ARG A 330 21.12 75.18 63.08
N PRO A 331 20.10 75.83 63.75
CA PRO A 331 20.33 76.36 65.04
C PRO A 331 20.66 75.27 66.04
N GLN A 332 21.75 75.43 66.78
CA GLN A 332 22.17 74.47 67.84
C GLN A 332 21.19 74.65 69.04
N THR A 333 20.05 73.96 69.00
CA THR A 333 19.20 73.76 70.18
C THR A 333 18.93 72.30 70.30
N GLY A 334 19.43 71.74 71.43
CA GLY A 334 19.26 70.36 71.78
C GLY A 334 17.80 70.02 72.00
N ASP A 335 17.20 69.40 71.05
CA ASP A 335 15.96 68.62 71.30
C ASP A 335 16.04 67.33 70.58
N SER A 336 16.14 66.27 71.35
CA SER A 336 16.17 64.89 70.90
C SER A 336 14.75 64.37 70.62
N SER A 337 14.02 65.03 69.73
CA SER A 337 12.76 64.44 69.27
C SER A 337 12.97 63.47 68.14
N ASN A 338 12.58 62.24 68.36
CA ASN A 338 12.72 61.06 67.48
C ASN A 338 12.03 61.28 66.11
N LEU A 339 12.63 62.07 65.23
CA LEU A 339 12.14 62.26 63.83
C LEU A 339 12.12 60.96 63.07
N ILE A 340 13.04 60.02 63.42
CA ILE A 340 13.11 58.68 62.84
C ILE A 340 11.84 57.88 63.15
N LEU A 341 11.21 58.10 64.33
CA LEU A 341 10.00 57.37 64.68
C LEU A 341 8.78 57.85 63.90
N TRP A 342 8.71 59.08 63.50
CA TRP A 342 7.63 59.66 62.70
C TRP A 342 7.71 59.29 61.24
N ILE A 343 8.90 59.11 60.65
CA ILE A 343 9.11 58.67 59.29
C ILE A 343 8.76 57.19 59.22
N ALA A 344 9.13 56.32 60.18
CA ALA A 344 8.74 54.94 60.26
C ALA A 344 7.20 54.73 60.37
N LEU A 345 6.49 55.60 61.08
CA LEU A 345 5.04 55.61 61.22
C LEU A 345 4.33 56.00 59.90
N LEU A 346 4.91 56.84 59.09
CA LEU A 346 4.36 57.25 57.79
C LEU A 346 4.41 56.10 56.77
N PHE A 347 5.46 55.27 56.81
CA PHE A 347 5.57 54.09 55.92
C PHE A 347 4.64 52.96 56.38
N VAL A 348 4.35 52.79 57.65
CA VAL A 348 3.39 51.79 58.13
C VAL A 348 1.95 52.18 57.73
N SER A 349 1.61 53.45 57.69
CA SER A 349 0.27 53.95 57.29
C SER A 349 0.00 53.73 55.79
N VAL A 350 1.00 53.87 54.92
CA VAL A 350 0.86 53.66 53.49
C VAL A 350 0.73 52.15 53.18
N GLY A 351 1.46 51.30 53.92
CA GLY A 351 1.33 49.85 53.79
C GLY A 351 -0.05 49.31 54.22
N ALA A 352 -0.64 49.90 55.28
CA ALA A 352 -1.97 49.53 55.77
C ALA A 352 -3.10 49.94 54.80
N LEU A 353 -2.99 51.07 54.08
CA LEU A 353 -3.96 51.50 53.07
C LEU A 353 -3.91 50.61 51.80
N GLY A 354 -2.72 50.15 51.40
CA GLY A 354 -2.56 49.21 50.29
C GLY A 354 -3.18 47.85 50.59
N GLY A 355 -3.04 47.35 51.85
CA GLY A 355 -3.60 46.09 52.31
C GLY A 355 -5.14 46.06 52.38
N VAL A 356 -5.75 47.18 52.74
CA VAL A 356 -7.23 47.33 52.84
C VAL A 356 -7.86 47.36 51.43
N ILE A 357 -7.20 48.00 50.43
CA ILE A 357 -7.68 48.02 49.06
C ILE A 357 -7.59 46.64 48.41
N ALA A 358 -6.53 45.88 48.69
CA ALA A 358 -6.38 44.52 48.21
C ALA A 358 -7.38 43.54 48.83
N TYR A 359 -7.71 43.72 50.13
CA TYR A 359 -8.70 42.91 50.84
C TYR A 359 -10.13 43.12 50.35
N LYS A 360 -10.51 44.40 50.02
CA LYS A 360 -11.84 44.71 49.47
C LYS A 360 -12.05 44.23 48.05
N LYS A 361 -10.99 44.06 47.24
CA LYS A 361 -11.09 43.50 45.86
C LYS A 361 -11.26 41.97 45.85
N ARG A 362 -10.85 41.28 46.93
CA ARG A 362 -11.01 39.81 47.03
C ARG A 362 -12.40 39.33 47.52
N LYS A 363 -13.25 40.22 47.99
CA LYS A 363 -14.64 39.91 48.44
C LYS A 363 -15.71 40.22 47.37
N LYS A 364 -15.32 40.62 46.14
CA LYS A 364 -16.24 40.88 45.04
C LYS A 364 -15.95 40.04 43.78
N LYS A 365 -15.50 38.81 43.97
CA LYS A 365 -15.55 37.74 42.96
C LYS A 365 -16.13 36.50 43.56
#